data_71a936533b47732cf89e9ec89b5eeccf
#
_entry.id   71a936533b47732cf89e9ec89b5eeccf
#
_cell.length_a   1.000
_cell.length_b   1.000
_cell.length_c   1.000
_cell.angle_alpha   90.00
_cell.angle_beta   90.00
_cell.angle_gamma   90.00
#
_symmetry.space_group_name_H-M   'P 1'
#
loop_
_entity.id
_entity.type
_entity.pdbx_description
1 polymer ?
#
loop_
_entity_poly.entity_id
_entity_poly.type
_entity_poly.pdbx_seq_one_letter_code
_entity_poly.pdbx_strand_id
1 'polypeptide(L)'
;MPETPWGRRELLKVMSAGAAAGLLAGGTRNAAAQQVKWSTGTEPPKLKAPAKSCDCHHHIYDAKYPVDPRSVLRPGDALVEDYRALQKRIGSSRNVVVTPSTYGTDNRVTLDAVMAFGPAARAVVVVDDGVADAELKRMHGLGVRGIRFNLAQAGATTPEMIEPLSKRVNELGWHIQINASAAKIMEIMPILDRVPSLIVFDHLAHIPEPEGVNHPLFAQIRALIDKGRTWVKLSGAYADTKIGPPTYADSTAVAQAYVKAAPERLVWGSDWPHPGERENKPDDAVLFDLLLEWAPDEAVRYRILVDNPAILYDYPKSA
;
A
#
# COMPACT_ATOMS: atom_id res chain seq x y z
N MET A 1 14.73 69.77 -49.46
CA MET A 1 14.14 69.42 -50.77
C MET A 1 15.20 68.72 -51.60
N PRO A 2 14.92 67.65 -52.36
CA PRO A 2 13.64 66.98 -52.68
C PRO A 2 13.58 65.60 -52.14
N GLU A 3 12.47 65.05 -51.75
CA GLU A 3 11.37 64.29 -52.38
C GLU A 3 11.79 63.05 -53.15
N THR A 4 11.45 61.88 -52.57
CA THR A 4 10.45 60.81 -52.85
C THR A 4 10.71 59.96 -54.09
N PRO A 5 9.97 58.95 -54.38
CA PRO A 5 9.04 58.05 -53.62
C PRO A 5 9.26 56.57 -53.98
N TRP A 6 8.93 55.67 -53.11
CA TRP A 6 8.73 54.26 -53.53
C TRP A 6 7.29 53.86 -53.28
N GLY A 7 6.63 53.58 -54.38
CA GLY A 7 5.19 53.32 -54.43
C GLY A 7 4.84 51.94 -53.86
N ARG A 8 3.63 51.92 -53.33
CA ARG A 8 2.95 50.77 -52.68
C ARG A 8 2.65 49.53 -53.54
N ARG A 9 3.35 49.30 -54.63
CA ARG A 9 3.02 48.23 -55.59
C ARG A 9 4.07 47.14 -55.77
N GLU A 10 5.21 47.15 -55.09
CA GLU A 10 6.24 46.13 -55.20
C GLU A 10 6.37 45.20 -54.00
N LEU A 11 5.51 45.35 -53.00
CA LEU A 11 5.51 44.49 -51.78
C LEU A 11 4.56 43.28 -51.86
N LEU A 12 4.08 42.94 -53.07
CA LEU A 12 3.08 41.87 -53.28
C LEU A 12 3.55 40.73 -54.23
N LYS A 13 4.84 40.59 -54.44
CA LYS A 13 5.36 39.52 -55.34
C LYS A 13 6.44 38.61 -54.78
N VAL A 14 6.63 38.53 -53.46
CA VAL A 14 7.56 37.58 -52.83
C VAL A 14 6.87 36.84 -51.69
N MET A 15 5.65 36.39 -51.89
CA MET A 15 4.96 35.48 -50.98
C MET A 15 4.20 34.41 -51.75
N SER A 16 4.91 33.59 -52.51
CA SER A 16 4.34 32.38 -53.08
C SER A 16 5.47 31.45 -53.58
N ALA A 17 6.09 30.74 -52.66
CA ALA A 17 6.72 29.43 -52.88
C ALA A 17 7.40 28.99 -51.58
N GLY A 18 6.73 28.13 -50.79
CA GLY A 18 7.33 27.60 -49.60
C GLY A 18 6.33 26.87 -48.72
N ALA A 19 5.27 26.30 -49.29
CA ALA A 19 4.50 25.26 -48.62
C ALA A 19 5.20 23.91 -48.77
N ALA A 20 6.29 23.73 -48.06
CA ALA A 20 6.92 22.41 -47.93
C ALA A 20 6.37 21.75 -46.66
N ALA A 21 5.78 20.58 -46.85
CA ALA A 21 5.21 19.69 -45.89
C ALA A 21 6.10 19.47 -44.67
N GLY A 22 5.74 20.11 -43.58
CA GLY A 22 6.15 19.72 -42.21
C GLY A 22 5.34 18.50 -41.83
N LEU A 23 5.83 17.32 -42.15
CA LEU A 23 5.39 16.09 -41.48
C LEU A 23 5.55 16.30 -40.01
N LEU A 24 4.43 16.52 -39.29
CA LEU A 24 4.32 16.37 -37.87
C LEU A 24 4.64 14.88 -37.57
N ALA A 25 5.93 14.55 -37.45
CA ALA A 25 6.34 13.43 -36.66
C ALA A 25 5.90 13.69 -35.24
N GLY A 26 4.67 13.31 -34.94
CA GLY A 26 4.18 13.16 -33.58
C GLY A 26 5.00 12.06 -32.91
N GLY A 27 6.23 12.39 -32.52
CA GLY A 27 7.01 11.57 -31.63
C GLY A 27 6.19 11.51 -30.34
N THR A 28 5.56 10.38 -30.09
CA THR A 28 5.18 9.99 -28.75
C THR A 28 6.46 10.10 -27.94
N ARG A 29 6.61 11.19 -27.18
CA ARG A 29 7.60 11.25 -26.11
C ARG A 29 7.21 10.10 -25.18
N ASN A 30 7.85 8.95 -25.32
CA ASN A 30 7.91 7.97 -24.26
C ASN A 30 8.40 8.78 -23.06
N ALA A 31 7.50 9.05 -22.11
CA ALA A 31 7.92 9.58 -20.84
C ALA A 31 8.98 8.61 -20.36
N ALA A 32 10.23 9.08 -20.27
CA ALA A 32 11.33 8.25 -19.80
C ALA A 32 10.86 7.58 -18.51
N ALA A 33 10.96 6.26 -18.47
CA ALA A 33 10.56 5.49 -17.31
C ALA A 33 11.32 6.05 -16.10
N GLN A 34 10.57 6.65 -15.16
CA GLN A 34 11.17 7.37 -14.03
C GLN A 34 11.44 6.38 -12.91
N GLN A 35 12.68 6.34 -12.44
CA GLN A 35 13.04 5.59 -11.24
C GLN A 35 12.20 6.06 -10.06
N VAL A 36 11.47 5.15 -9.44
CA VAL A 36 10.75 5.42 -8.19
C VAL A 36 11.70 5.17 -7.02
N LYS A 37 11.79 6.14 -6.11
CA LYS A 37 12.62 6.01 -4.91
C LYS A 37 12.16 4.80 -4.09
N TRP A 38 13.11 4.03 -3.57
CA TRP A 38 12.89 2.81 -2.80
C TRP A 38 12.22 1.64 -3.57
N SER A 39 12.17 1.72 -4.89
CA SER A 39 11.71 0.64 -5.78
C SER A 39 12.76 0.42 -6.87
N THR A 40 13.11 -0.82 -7.16
CA THR A 40 13.98 -1.13 -8.31
C THR A 40 13.14 -1.15 -9.59
N GLY A 41 13.82 -1.26 -10.73
CA GLY A 41 13.17 -1.25 -12.02
C GLY A 41 12.57 0.11 -12.40
N THR A 42 12.25 0.26 -13.66
CA THR A 42 11.66 1.49 -14.23
C THR A 42 10.41 1.23 -15.03
N GLU A 43 10.22 -0.01 -15.46
CA GLU A 43 9.08 -0.39 -16.31
C GLU A 43 7.77 -0.37 -15.53
N PRO A 44 6.66 0.01 -16.17
CA PRO A 44 5.34 -0.15 -15.58
C PRO A 44 4.98 -1.64 -15.46
N PRO A 45 4.08 -2.01 -14.54
CA PRO A 45 3.60 -3.37 -14.44
C PRO A 45 2.82 -3.79 -15.70
N LYS A 46 2.81 -5.08 -15.98
CA LYS A 46 1.99 -5.70 -17.02
C LYS A 46 0.50 -5.62 -16.67
N LEU A 47 0.19 -5.86 -15.39
CA LEU A 47 -1.16 -5.72 -14.86
C LEU A 47 -1.58 -4.25 -14.89
N LYS A 48 -2.69 -3.98 -15.58
CA LYS A 48 -3.31 -2.64 -15.54
C LYS A 48 -4.21 -2.54 -14.33
N ALA A 49 -3.87 -1.61 -13.44
CA ALA A 49 -4.68 -1.37 -12.26
C ALA A 49 -6.08 -0.89 -12.65
N PRO A 50 -7.16 -1.51 -12.13
CA PRO A 50 -8.51 -1.00 -12.36
C PRO A 50 -8.70 0.37 -11.71
N ALA A 51 -9.65 1.15 -12.23
CA ALA A 51 -10.04 2.40 -11.59
C ALA A 51 -10.44 2.15 -10.12
N LYS A 52 -10.03 3.06 -9.22
CA LYS A 52 -10.25 2.97 -7.77
C LYS A 52 -9.49 1.82 -7.09
N SER A 53 -8.51 1.21 -7.75
CA SER A 53 -7.61 0.28 -7.08
C SER A 53 -6.91 0.93 -5.89
N CYS A 54 -6.73 0.16 -4.84
CA CYS A 54 -6.16 0.60 -3.57
C CYS A 54 -4.88 -0.16 -3.26
N ASP A 55 -3.82 0.58 -2.94
CA ASP A 55 -2.69 0.05 -2.21
C ASP A 55 -3.01 0.11 -0.71
N CYS A 56 -3.23 -1.04 -0.09
CA CYS A 56 -3.70 -1.14 1.29
C CYS A 56 -2.58 -1.19 2.33
N HIS A 57 -1.32 -0.98 1.92
CA HIS A 57 -0.19 -0.97 2.85
C HIS A 57 1.01 -0.24 2.27
N HIS A 58 1.26 0.95 2.74
CA HIS A 58 2.52 1.65 2.53
C HIS A 58 2.85 2.54 3.73
N HIS A 59 4.09 3.01 3.81
CA HIS A 59 4.57 3.84 4.88
C HIS A 59 5.13 5.16 4.36
N ILE A 60 5.01 6.22 5.15
CA ILE A 60 5.72 7.49 4.92
C ILE A 60 6.78 7.65 6.01
N TYR A 61 7.97 8.06 5.62
CA TYR A 61 9.08 8.40 6.49
C TYR A 61 9.55 9.82 6.18
N ASP A 62 9.63 10.65 7.21
CA ASP A 62 10.04 12.04 7.07
C ASP A 62 10.84 12.43 8.32
N ALA A 63 12.11 12.78 8.14
CA ALA A 63 13.06 13.09 9.21
C ALA A 63 12.65 14.30 10.06
N LYS A 64 11.64 15.08 9.63
CA LYS A 64 11.12 16.19 10.46
C LYS A 64 10.35 15.70 11.69
N TYR A 65 9.88 14.43 11.71
CA TYR A 65 9.20 13.85 12.87
C TYR A 65 10.18 13.09 13.75
N PRO A 66 10.05 13.21 15.09
CA PRO A 66 10.95 12.53 16.01
C PRO A 66 10.77 11.01 15.94
N VAL A 67 11.89 10.30 15.92
CA VAL A 67 11.95 8.83 15.96
C VAL A 67 11.74 8.37 17.41
N ASP A 68 10.90 7.34 17.62
CA ASP A 68 10.77 6.69 18.92
C ASP A 68 12.14 6.12 19.34
N PRO A 69 12.64 6.45 20.53
CA PRO A 69 13.93 5.96 21.02
C PRO A 69 14.07 4.43 21.03
N ARG A 70 12.95 3.71 21.16
CA ARG A 70 12.89 2.24 21.15
C ARG A 70 12.98 1.64 19.76
N SER A 71 12.77 2.45 18.70
CA SER A 71 12.76 1.96 17.33
C SER A 71 14.15 1.55 16.87
N VAL A 72 14.25 0.34 16.33
CA VAL A 72 15.44 -0.21 15.68
C VAL A 72 15.44 0.02 14.16
N LEU A 73 14.28 0.34 13.59
CA LEU A 73 14.08 0.56 12.17
C LEU A 73 14.06 2.07 11.87
N ARG A 74 15.08 2.54 11.15
CA ARG A 74 15.27 3.96 10.82
C ARG A 74 15.64 4.11 9.34
N PRO A 75 14.73 3.90 8.42
CA PRO A 75 14.99 4.13 7.00
C PRO A 75 15.15 5.63 6.71
N GLY A 76 15.72 5.95 5.56
CA GLY A 76 15.74 7.32 5.05
C GLY A 76 14.35 7.81 4.62
N ASP A 77 14.28 9.12 4.32
CA ASP A 77 13.02 9.75 3.90
C ASP A 77 12.37 9.04 2.73
N ALA A 78 11.07 8.79 2.89
CA ALA A 78 10.16 8.25 1.89
C ALA A 78 8.88 9.08 1.97
N LEU A 79 8.84 10.15 1.18
CA LEU A 79 7.88 11.23 1.31
C LEU A 79 6.61 10.98 0.50
N VAL A 80 5.61 11.82 0.70
CA VAL A 80 4.32 11.75 -0.03
C VAL A 80 4.52 11.85 -1.54
N GLU A 81 5.41 12.74 -2.00
CA GLU A 81 5.73 12.90 -3.42
C GLU A 81 6.45 11.66 -4.00
N ASP A 82 7.32 11.02 -3.23
CA ASP A 82 7.98 9.78 -3.64
C ASP A 82 6.94 8.67 -3.84
N TYR A 83 5.99 8.54 -2.90
CA TYR A 83 4.90 7.56 -3.01
C TYR A 83 3.94 7.88 -4.18
N ARG A 84 3.65 9.14 -4.46
CA ARG A 84 2.85 9.53 -5.64
C ARG A 84 3.51 9.09 -6.95
N ALA A 85 4.84 9.09 -7.02
CA ALA A 85 5.55 8.53 -8.17
C ALA A 85 5.30 7.02 -8.31
N LEU A 86 5.28 6.28 -7.19
CA LEU A 86 4.90 4.86 -7.20
C LEU A 86 3.44 4.67 -7.65
N GLN A 87 2.50 5.41 -7.05
CA GLN A 87 1.09 5.32 -7.44
C GLN A 87 0.90 5.53 -8.95
N LYS A 88 1.60 6.51 -9.51
CA LYS A 88 1.58 6.75 -10.96
C LYS A 88 2.12 5.58 -11.76
N ARG A 89 3.21 4.94 -11.28
CA ARG A 89 3.85 3.80 -11.95
C ARG A 89 2.94 2.57 -11.95
N ILE A 90 2.34 2.22 -10.81
CA ILE A 90 1.49 1.03 -10.69
C ILE A 90 0.02 1.29 -11.08
N GLY A 91 -0.39 2.55 -11.17
CA GLY A 91 -1.74 2.94 -11.58
C GLY A 91 -2.77 2.90 -10.45
N SER A 92 -2.39 2.78 -9.17
CA SER A 92 -3.33 2.83 -8.06
C SER A 92 -3.84 4.26 -7.81
N SER A 93 -5.07 4.39 -7.33
CA SER A 93 -5.68 5.70 -7.08
C SER A 93 -6.16 5.91 -5.65
N ARG A 94 -6.27 4.85 -4.86
CA ARG A 94 -6.53 4.87 -3.42
C ARG A 94 -5.33 4.30 -2.68
N ASN A 95 -5.16 4.69 -1.42
CA ASN A 95 -4.07 4.17 -0.60
C ASN A 95 -4.41 4.13 0.88
N VAL A 96 -3.71 3.28 1.62
CA VAL A 96 -3.78 3.21 3.08
C VAL A 96 -2.40 3.42 3.66
N VAL A 97 -2.21 4.55 4.33
CA VAL A 97 -0.97 4.89 5.03
C VAL A 97 -0.94 4.18 6.37
N VAL A 98 0.07 3.37 6.61
CA VAL A 98 0.25 2.62 7.85
C VAL A 98 1.36 3.27 8.66
N THR A 99 1.11 3.60 9.94
CA THR A 99 2.15 4.16 10.79
C THR A 99 3.27 3.13 10.98
N PRO A 100 4.52 3.47 10.60
CA PRO A 100 5.66 2.57 10.80
C PRO A 100 6.12 2.57 12.26
N SER A 101 6.74 1.47 12.69
CA SER A 101 7.28 1.31 14.05
C SER A 101 8.32 2.37 14.44
N THR A 102 8.90 3.03 13.47
CA THR A 102 9.89 4.11 13.64
C THR A 102 9.38 5.23 14.54
N TYR A 103 8.10 5.54 14.50
CA TYR A 103 7.52 6.67 15.24
C TYR A 103 6.75 6.26 16.49
N GLY A 104 6.76 4.98 16.86
CA GLY A 104 6.01 4.50 18.03
C GLY A 104 4.53 4.84 17.95
N THR A 105 4.02 5.59 18.94
CA THR A 105 2.63 6.09 18.97
C THR A 105 2.47 7.50 18.39
N ASP A 106 3.52 8.09 17.83
CA ASP A 106 3.43 9.38 17.13
C ASP A 106 2.91 9.18 15.71
N ASN A 107 1.63 9.41 15.52
CA ASN A 107 0.97 9.22 14.23
C ASN A 107 0.97 10.46 13.34
N ARG A 108 1.66 11.55 13.71
CA ARG A 108 1.63 12.81 12.95
C ARG A 108 2.07 12.63 11.50
N VAL A 109 3.16 11.88 11.26
CA VAL A 109 3.64 11.60 9.89
C VAL A 109 2.56 10.95 9.02
N THR A 110 1.84 9.98 9.58
CA THR A 110 0.77 9.25 8.90
C THR A 110 -0.45 10.12 8.66
N LEU A 111 -0.88 10.89 9.66
CA LEU A 111 -2.06 11.74 9.56
C LEU A 111 -1.83 12.92 8.59
N ASP A 112 -0.64 13.53 8.61
CA ASP A 112 -0.28 14.58 7.67
C ASP A 112 -0.21 14.04 6.22
N ALA A 113 0.29 12.81 6.04
CA ALA A 113 0.29 12.16 4.74
C ALA A 113 -1.14 11.91 4.24
N VAL A 114 -2.05 11.40 5.08
CA VAL A 114 -3.47 11.20 4.71
C VAL A 114 -4.12 12.52 4.32
N MET A 115 -3.88 13.59 5.05
CA MET A 115 -4.38 14.93 4.69
C MET A 115 -3.83 15.39 3.34
N ALA A 116 -2.55 15.14 3.07
CA ALA A 116 -1.92 15.50 1.79
C ALA A 116 -2.47 14.68 0.60
N PHE A 117 -2.81 13.40 0.80
CA PHE A 117 -3.44 12.57 -0.23
C PHE A 117 -4.93 12.88 -0.42
N GLY A 118 -5.60 13.41 0.61
CA GLY A 118 -7.01 13.77 0.58
C GLY A 118 -7.97 12.56 0.67
N PRO A 119 -9.19 12.66 0.11
CA PRO A 119 -10.26 11.68 0.33
C PRO A 119 -9.96 10.27 -0.23
N ALA A 120 -8.96 10.15 -1.09
CA ALA A 120 -8.49 8.88 -1.64
C ALA A 120 -7.62 8.07 -0.67
N ALA A 121 -7.27 8.64 0.49
CA ALA A 121 -6.43 8.00 1.49
C ALA A 121 -7.21 7.56 2.73
N ARG A 122 -6.70 6.52 3.40
CA ARG A 122 -7.07 6.08 4.75
C ARG A 122 -5.81 5.84 5.55
N ALA A 123 -5.96 5.64 6.86
CA ALA A 123 -4.85 5.34 7.74
C ALA A 123 -5.11 4.12 8.63
N VAL A 124 -4.01 3.48 8.98
CA VAL A 124 -3.89 2.57 10.12
C VAL A 124 -2.82 3.12 11.04
N VAL A 125 -3.18 3.40 12.29
CA VAL A 125 -2.33 4.09 13.26
C VAL A 125 -1.82 3.15 14.34
N VAL A 126 -0.84 3.61 15.13
CA VAL A 126 -0.35 2.90 16.31
C VAL A 126 -0.75 3.69 17.54
N VAL A 127 -1.44 3.04 18.47
CA VAL A 127 -1.84 3.63 19.75
C VAL A 127 -1.54 2.67 20.90
N ASP A 128 -1.36 3.19 22.09
CA ASP A 128 -1.32 2.42 23.34
C ASP A 128 -2.64 2.52 24.11
N ASP A 129 -2.74 1.84 25.23
CA ASP A 129 -3.93 1.80 26.07
C ASP A 129 -4.26 3.14 26.75
N GLY A 130 -3.30 4.06 26.80
CA GLY A 130 -3.47 5.43 27.31
C GLY A 130 -4.17 6.38 26.34
N VAL A 131 -4.41 6.00 25.09
CA VAL A 131 -5.06 6.87 24.11
C VAL A 131 -6.46 7.29 24.56
N ALA A 132 -6.78 8.58 24.49
CA ALA A 132 -8.11 9.09 24.83
C ALA A 132 -9.15 8.76 23.74
N ASP A 133 -10.41 8.47 24.13
CA ASP A 133 -11.49 8.22 23.16
C ASP A 133 -11.78 9.44 22.27
N ALA A 134 -11.60 10.64 22.80
CA ALA A 134 -11.70 11.86 22.00
C ALA A 134 -10.67 11.89 20.85
N GLU A 135 -9.46 11.39 21.11
CA GLU A 135 -8.41 11.31 20.09
C GLU A 135 -8.72 10.21 19.04
N LEU A 136 -9.24 9.06 19.47
CA LEU A 136 -9.72 8.03 18.53
C LEU A 136 -10.80 8.59 17.60
N LYS A 137 -11.78 9.33 18.14
CA LYS A 137 -12.84 9.99 17.37
C LYS A 137 -12.28 11.06 16.42
N ARG A 138 -11.30 11.86 16.87
CA ARG A 138 -10.62 12.86 16.02
C ARG A 138 -9.92 12.17 14.83
N MET A 139 -9.17 11.12 15.10
CA MET A 139 -8.48 10.34 14.06
C MET A 139 -9.46 9.67 13.10
N HIS A 140 -10.61 9.18 13.59
CA HIS A 140 -11.68 8.64 12.73
C HIS A 140 -12.14 9.68 11.69
N GLY A 141 -12.34 10.93 12.11
CA GLY A 141 -12.70 12.04 11.24
C GLY A 141 -11.63 12.37 10.19
N LEU A 142 -10.37 12.05 10.46
CA LEU A 142 -9.25 12.20 9.53
C LEU A 142 -9.06 10.99 8.58
N GLY A 143 -9.90 9.97 8.67
CA GLY A 143 -9.83 8.82 7.76
C GLY A 143 -9.11 7.60 8.33
N VAL A 144 -8.81 7.55 9.63
CA VAL A 144 -8.29 6.32 10.26
C VAL A 144 -9.37 5.25 10.30
N ARG A 145 -8.99 4.00 9.97
CA ARG A 145 -9.89 2.85 9.95
C ARG A 145 -9.33 1.61 10.63
N GLY A 146 -8.19 1.72 11.29
CA GLY A 146 -7.61 0.62 12.04
C GLY A 146 -6.46 1.04 12.95
N ILE A 147 -6.08 0.13 13.84
CA ILE A 147 -4.87 0.23 14.66
C ILE A 147 -3.95 -0.96 14.38
N ARG A 148 -2.64 -0.74 14.46
CA ARG A 148 -1.62 -1.76 14.18
C ARG A 148 -0.90 -2.20 15.44
N PHE A 149 -0.77 -3.50 15.61
CA PHE A 149 0.11 -4.15 16.55
C PHE A 149 1.31 -4.72 15.78
N ASN A 150 2.43 -4.01 15.82
CA ASN A 150 3.69 -4.54 15.29
C ASN A 150 4.43 -5.27 16.41
N LEU A 151 4.22 -6.58 16.47
CA LEU A 151 4.83 -7.47 17.46
C LEU A 151 6.06 -8.22 16.93
N ALA A 152 6.48 -7.93 15.68
CA ALA A 152 7.70 -8.47 15.09
C ALA A 152 8.96 -7.91 15.76
N GLN A 153 8.84 -6.77 16.43
CA GLN A 153 9.92 -6.08 17.12
C GLN A 153 9.39 -5.52 18.45
N ALA A 154 10.26 -5.38 19.44
CA ALA A 154 9.94 -4.61 20.63
C ALA A 154 9.59 -3.16 20.23
N GLY A 155 8.48 -2.64 20.76
CA GLY A 155 7.98 -1.33 20.32
C GLY A 155 6.91 -0.77 21.23
N ALA A 156 6.03 0.03 20.65
CA ALA A 156 4.99 0.78 21.38
C ALA A 156 3.79 -0.09 21.78
N THR A 157 3.61 -1.27 21.18
CA THR A 157 2.42 -2.12 21.41
C THR A 157 2.82 -3.50 21.92
N THR A 158 1.97 -4.08 22.78
CA THR A 158 2.15 -5.41 23.35
C THR A 158 0.90 -6.29 23.13
N PRO A 159 1.01 -7.62 23.25
CA PRO A 159 -0.14 -8.52 23.12
C PRO A 159 -1.29 -8.21 24.11
N GLU A 160 -0.98 -7.75 25.32
CA GLU A 160 -1.96 -7.45 26.38
C GLU A 160 -2.86 -6.27 25.98
N MET A 161 -2.39 -5.36 25.12
CA MET A 161 -3.16 -4.22 24.62
C MET A 161 -4.20 -4.61 23.56
N ILE A 162 -4.08 -5.79 22.93
CA ILE A 162 -4.92 -6.19 21.79
C ILE A 162 -6.39 -6.23 22.16
N GLU A 163 -6.75 -6.98 23.20
CA GLU A 163 -8.16 -7.17 23.57
C GLU A 163 -8.83 -5.88 24.05
N PRO A 164 -8.25 -5.09 24.99
CA PRO A 164 -8.87 -3.84 25.44
C PRO A 164 -8.98 -2.80 24.31
N LEU A 165 -7.95 -2.61 23.49
CA LEU A 165 -8.01 -1.67 22.38
C LEU A 165 -8.97 -2.15 21.29
N SER A 166 -9.04 -3.44 21.00
CA SER A 166 -10.00 -3.99 20.06
C SER A 166 -11.44 -3.65 20.44
N LYS A 167 -11.81 -3.76 21.73
CA LYS A 167 -13.16 -3.39 22.19
C LYS A 167 -13.46 -1.92 21.92
N ARG A 168 -12.53 -1.02 22.20
CA ARG A 168 -12.70 0.42 22.00
C ARG A 168 -12.80 0.80 20.52
N VAL A 169 -11.91 0.28 19.67
CA VAL A 169 -11.88 0.63 18.25
C VAL A 169 -13.01 -0.04 17.46
N ASN A 170 -13.54 -1.15 17.94
CA ASN A 170 -14.72 -1.80 17.35
C ASN A 170 -15.95 -0.90 17.34
N GLU A 171 -16.12 -0.04 18.34
CA GLU A 171 -17.20 0.96 18.41
C GLU A 171 -17.13 2.00 17.29
N LEU A 172 -15.93 2.21 16.71
CA LEU A 172 -15.69 3.06 15.56
C LEU A 172 -15.72 2.32 14.23
N GLY A 173 -15.96 1.01 14.25
CA GLY A 173 -15.89 0.16 13.07
C GLY A 173 -14.46 -0.06 12.54
N TRP A 174 -13.44 0.16 13.38
CA TRP A 174 -12.05 -0.06 12.98
C TRP A 174 -11.63 -1.51 13.17
N HIS A 175 -10.66 -1.94 12.36
CA HIS A 175 -10.00 -3.23 12.51
C HIS A 175 -8.73 -3.12 13.37
N ILE A 176 -8.28 -4.27 13.88
CA ILE A 176 -6.92 -4.43 14.40
C ILE A 176 -6.06 -5.08 13.30
N GLN A 177 -4.85 -4.57 13.12
CA GLN A 177 -3.89 -5.07 12.15
C GLN A 177 -2.70 -5.68 12.88
N ILE A 178 -2.33 -6.91 12.52
CA ILE A 178 -1.30 -7.71 13.20
C ILE A 178 -0.11 -7.90 12.26
N ASN A 179 1.07 -7.49 12.73
CA ASN A 179 2.36 -7.79 12.12
C ASN A 179 3.23 -8.51 13.16
N ALA A 180 3.48 -9.79 12.98
CA ALA A 180 4.24 -10.61 13.93
C ALA A 180 4.80 -11.86 13.26
N SER A 181 5.83 -12.45 13.84
CA SER A 181 6.31 -13.76 13.40
C SER A 181 5.24 -14.85 13.59
N ALA A 182 5.33 -15.92 12.82
CA ALA A 182 4.41 -17.05 12.91
C ALA A 182 4.26 -17.58 14.35
N ALA A 183 5.38 -17.74 15.06
CA ALA A 183 5.37 -18.20 16.45
C ALA A 183 4.59 -17.23 17.36
N LYS A 184 4.76 -15.92 17.18
CA LYS A 184 4.05 -14.91 17.97
C LYS A 184 2.56 -14.89 17.61
N ILE A 185 2.17 -15.04 16.34
CA ILE A 185 0.76 -15.14 15.96
C ILE A 185 0.11 -16.36 16.61
N MET A 186 0.77 -17.52 16.59
CA MET A 186 0.27 -18.73 17.25
C MET A 186 0.13 -18.54 18.78
N GLU A 187 1.07 -17.86 19.42
CA GLU A 187 1.02 -17.53 20.86
C GLU A 187 -0.20 -16.68 21.20
N ILE A 188 -0.50 -15.64 20.39
CA ILE A 188 -1.63 -14.71 20.64
C ILE A 188 -2.97 -15.19 20.10
N MET A 189 -3.03 -16.36 19.45
CA MET A 189 -4.26 -16.90 18.86
C MET A 189 -5.44 -16.93 19.84
N PRO A 190 -5.28 -17.33 21.14
CA PRO A 190 -6.38 -17.26 22.12
C PRO A 190 -6.91 -15.85 22.37
N ILE A 191 -6.10 -14.80 22.17
CA ILE A 191 -6.52 -13.40 22.26
C ILE A 191 -7.33 -13.06 21.02
N LEU A 192 -6.81 -13.39 19.82
CA LEU A 192 -7.45 -13.10 18.54
C LEU A 192 -8.83 -13.76 18.39
N ASP A 193 -9.04 -14.89 19.00
CA ASP A 193 -10.34 -15.57 19.03
C ASP A 193 -11.43 -14.78 19.77
N ARG A 194 -11.06 -13.95 20.74
CA ARG A 194 -12.00 -13.21 21.62
C ARG A 194 -12.27 -11.78 21.19
N VAL A 195 -11.38 -11.19 20.34
CA VAL A 195 -11.54 -9.79 19.96
C VAL A 195 -12.82 -9.55 19.15
N PRO A 196 -13.55 -8.45 19.38
CA PRO A 196 -14.75 -8.14 18.63
C PRO A 196 -14.48 -7.49 17.27
N SER A 197 -13.34 -6.79 17.10
CA SER A 197 -12.97 -6.10 15.87
C SER A 197 -12.68 -7.07 14.73
N LEU A 198 -12.74 -6.57 13.50
CA LEU A 198 -12.11 -7.24 12.37
C LEU A 198 -10.60 -7.36 12.62
N ILE A 199 -10.01 -8.46 12.17
CA ILE A 199 -8.58 -8.73 12.23
C ILE A 199 -8.00 -8.66 10.83
N VAL A 200 -6.86 -7.99 10.67
CA VAL A 200 -6.11 -7.93 9.41
C VAL A 200 -4.69 -8.42 9.67
N PHE A 201 -4.25 -9.45 8.97
CA PHE A 201 -2.85 -9.88 9.02
C PHE A 201 -2.04 -9.23 7.91
N ASP A 202 -0.89 -8.66 8.24
CA ASP A 202 0.08 -8.16 7.28
C ASP A 202 0.80 -9.33 6.57
N HIS A 203 1.28 -9.08 5.36
CA HIS A 203 2.28 -9.87 4.65
C HIS A 203 2.03 -11.38 4.67
N LEU A 204 0.90 -11.82 4.06
CA LEU A 204 0.50 -13.24 4.02
C LEU A 204 0.42 -13.92 5.39
N ALA A 205 0.25 -13.13 6.48
CA ALA A 205 0.31 -13.56 7.88
C ALA A 205 1.68 -14.14 8.26
N HIS A 206 2.76 -13.77 7.56
CA HIS A 206 4.11 -14.30 7.78
C HIS A 206 4.15 -15.83 7.86
N ILE A 207 3.44 -16.49 6.92
CA ILE A 207 3.50 -17.96 6.81
C ILE A 207 4.94 -18.36 6.47
N PRO A 208 5.59 -19.19 7.33
CA PRO A 208 6.98 -19.51 7.14
C PRO A 208 7.22 -20.39 5.90
N GLU A 209 8.31 -20.11 5.22
CA GLU A 209 8.81 -20.94 4.14
C GLU A 209 10.06 -21.75 4.62
N PRO A 210 10.25 -23.01 4.18
CA PRO A 210 9.61 -23.64 3.01
C PRO A 210 8.31 -24.41 3.30
N GLU A 211 7.78 -24.42 4.50
CA GLU A 211 6.57 -25.20 4.87
C GLU A 211 5.32 -24.66 4.17
N GLY A 212 5.22 -23.34 3.99
CA GLY A 212 4.13 -22.68 3.28
C GLY A 212 2.76 -23.06 3.82
N VAL A 213 1.87 -23.50 2.95
CA VAL A 213 0.51 -23.93 3.30
C VAL A 213 0.43 -25.12 4.24
N ASN A 214 1.52 -25.87 4.43
CA ASN A 214 1.58 -27.00 5.35
C ASN A 214 1.94 -26.56 6.77
N HIS A 215 2.39 -25.32 6.97
CA HIS A 215 2.68 -24.82 8.31
C HIS A 215 1.38 -24.69 9.13
N PRO A 216 1.33 -25.12 10.41
CA PRO A 216 0.12 -25.11 11.23
C PRO A 216 -0.57 -23.74 11.31
N LEU A 217 0.18 -22.66 11.26
CA LEU A 217 -0.36 -21.30 11.27
C LEU A 217 -1.32 -21.07 10.09
N PHE A 218 -1.04 -21.60 8.88
CA PHE A 218 -1.93 -21.41 7.74
C PHE A 218 -3.34 -21.94 8.02
N ALA A 219 -3.46 -23.13 8.60
CA ALA A 219 -4.74 -23.71 8.98
C ALA A 219 -5.46 -22.86 10.06
N GLN A 220 -4.72 -22.31 11.02
CA GLN A 220 -5.29 -21.46 12.07
C GLN A 220 -5.81 -20.13 11.49
N ILE A 221 -5.04 -19.47 10.59
CA ILE A 221 -5.51 -18.25 9.89
C ILE A 221 -6.74 -18.57 9.06
N ARG A 222 -6.76 -19.69 8.35
CA ARG A 222 -7.94 -20.14 7.59
C ARG A 222 -9.17 -20.29 8.48
N ALA A 223 -9.04 -20.93 9.63
CA ALA A 223 -10.12 -21.08 10.59
C ALA A 223 -10.63 -19.73 11.13
N LEU A 224 -9.75 -18.72 11.31
CA LEU A 224 -10.16 -17.37 11.66
C LEU A 224 -10.91 -16.67 10.50
N ILE A 225 -10.47 -16.85 9.26
CA ILE A 225 -11.15 -16.33 8.06
C ILE A 225 -12.57 -16.91 7.97
N ASP A 226 -12.73 -18.21 8.18
CA ASP A 226 -14.02 -18.91 8.13
C ASP A 226 -15.00 -18.41 9.20
N LYS A 227 -14.52 -17.82 10.31
CA LYS A 227 -15.34 -17.08 11.29
C LYS A 227 -15.88 -15.73 10.75
N GLY A 228 -15.45 -15.30 9.55
CA GLY A 228 -15.99 -14.15 8.83
C GLY A 228 -15.45 -12.78 9.25
N ARG A 229 -14.48 -12.69 10.19
CA ARG A 229 -13.97 -11.43 10.71
C ARG A 229 -12.50 -11.17 10.42
N THR A 230 -11.85 -12.04 9.66
CA THR A 230 -10.40 -12.00 9.43
C THR A 230 -10.07 -11.73 7.97
N TRP A 231 -9.08 -10.88 7.75
CA TRP A 231 -8.55 -10.46 6.47
C TRP A 231 -7.06 -10.72 6.39
N VAL A 232 -6.55 -10.92 5.19
CA VAL A 232 -5.11 -11.06 4.96
C VAL A 232 -4.68 -10.09 3.85
N LYS A 233 -3.54 -9.43 4.06
CA LYS A 233 -2.89 -8.60 3.04
C LYS A 233 -2.01 -9.47 2.16
N LEU A 234 -2.30 -9.48 0.87
CA LEU A 234 -1.43 -9.99 -0.18
C LEU A 234 -0.33 -8.95 -0.41
N SER A 235 0.68 -8.96 0.43
CA SER A 235 1.80 -8.00 0.42
C SER A 235 3.05 -8.69 0.95
N GLY A 236 4.23 -8.07 0.75
CA GLY A 236 5.48 -8.54 1.34
C GLY A 236 5.88 -9.94 0.86
N ALA A 237 5.67 -10.28 -0.41
CA ALA A 237 6.08 -11.59 -0.96
C ALA A 237 7.56 -11.91 -0.71
N TYR A 238 8.37 -10.88 -0.53
CA TYR A 238 9.81 -10.98 -0.26
C TYR A 238 10.14 -11.27 1.22
N ALA A 239 9.18 -11.11 2.16
CA ALA A 239 9.47 -11.14 3.58
C ALA A 239 9.89 -12.52 4.10
N ASP A 240 9.21 -13.57 3.65
CA ASP A 240 9.40 -14.94 4.16
C ASP A 240 9.93 -15.92 3.10
N THR A 241 10.02 -15.49 1.83
CA THR A 241 10.46 -16.33 0.70
C THR A 241 11.89 -16.89 0.86
N LYS A 242 12.11 -18.09 0.36
CA LYS A 242 13.43 -18.70 0.17
C LYS A 242 13.84 -18.73 -1.31
N ILE A 243 12.90 -18.48 -2.22
CA ILE A 243 13.14 -18.51 -3.68
C ILE A 243 13.47 -17.12 -4.21
N GLY A 244 12.77 -16.07 -3.71
CA GLY A 244 13.03 -14.69 -4.10
C GLY A 244 12.49 -14.31 -5.49
N PRO A 245 12.90 -13.10 -5.97
CA PRO A 245 12.43 -12.56 -7.23
C PRO A 245 12.94 -13.35 -8.45
N PRO A 246 12.26 -13.26 -9.61
CA PRO A 246 11.05 -12.48 -9.82
C PRO A 246 9.76 -13.23 -9.46
N THR A 247 9.83 -14.52 -9.19
CA THR A 247 8.65 -15.39 -9.08
C THR A 247 8.09 -15.49 -7.68
N TYR A 248 8.94 -15.38 -6.64
CA TYR A 248 8.52 -15.63 -5.26
C TYR A 248 7.63 -16.89 -5.15
N ALA A 249 8.05 -17.99 -5.81
CA ALA A 249 7.18 -19.13 -6.10
C ALA A 249 6.61 -19.80 -4.84
N ASP A 250 7.35 -19.80 -3.75
CA ASP A 250 6.91 -20.27 -2.43
C ASP A 250 5.81 -19.38 -1.85
N SER A 251 6.06 -18.08 -1.69
CA SER A 251 5.05 -17.10 -1.25
C SER A 251 3.85 -17.04 -2.20
N THR A 252 4.06 -17.25 -3.51
CA THR A 252 3.00 -17.34 -4.52
C THR A 252 2.05 -18.50 -4.22
N ALA A 253 2.56 -19.67 -3.84
CA ALA A 253 1.73 -20.80 -3.47
C ALA A 253 0.82 -20.50 -2.26
N VAL A 254 1.33 -19.80 -1.25
CA VAL A 254 0.55 -19.34 -0.09
C VAL A 254 -0.52 -18.34 -0.51
N ALA A 255 -0.17 -17.34 -1.33
CA ALA A 255 -1.11 -16.34 -1.82
C ALA A 255 -2.25 -16.98 -2.64
N GLN A 256 -1.94 -17.91 -3.55
CA GLN A 256 -2.93 -18.65 -4.33
C GLN A 256 -3.88 -19.46 -3.44
N ALA A 257 -3.35 -20.08 -2.38
CA ALA A 257 -4.16 -20.82 -1.43
C ALA A 257 -5.15 -19.92 -0.67
N TYR A 258 -4.74 -18.72 -0.27
CA TYR A 258 -5.65 -17.72 0.29
C TYR A 258 -6.68 -17.25 -0.73
N VAL A 259 -6.28 -16.93 -1.96
CA VAL A 259 -7.18 -16.48 -3.02
C VAL A 259 -8.24 -17.54 -3.35
N LYS A 260 -7.83 -18.81 -3.46
CA LYS A 260 -8.76 -19.92 -3.68
C LYS A 260 -9.77 -20.07 -2.55
N ALA A 261 -9.35 -19.74 -1.36
CA ALA A 261 -10.10 -20.05 -0.16
C ALA A 261 -11.10 -18.97 0.25
N ALA A 262 -10.75 -17.68 0.13
CA ALA A 262 -11.54 -16.57 0.61
C ALA A 262 -11.18 -15.26 -0.13
N PRO A 263 -11.41 -15.15 -1.43
CA PRO A 263 -11.05 -13.96 -2.21
C PRO A 263 -11.71 -12.68 -1.70
N GLU A 264 -12.84 -12.79 -1.00
CA GLU A 264 -13.57 -11.68 -0.39
C GLU A 264 -12.94 -11.17 0.93
N ARG A 265 -11.88 -11.79 1.41
CA ARG A 265 -11.17 -11.46 2.65
C ARG A 265 -9.72 -11.04 2.42
N LEU A 266 -9.39 -10.65 1.20
CA LEU A 266 -8.04 -10.30 0.81
C LEU A 266 -7.98 -8.87 0.29
N VAL A 267 -6.89 -8.18 0.61
CA VAL A 267 -6.53 -6.88 0.03
C VAL A 267 -5.05 -6.91 -0.37
N TRP A 268 -4.68 -6.12 -1.39
CA TRP A 268 -3.28 -6.01 -1.82
C TRP A 268 -2.60 -4.79 -1.20
N GLY A 269 -1.28 -4.86 -1.00
CA GLY A 269 -0.46 -3.74 -0.57
C GLY A 269 0.97 -3.85 -1.05
N SER A 270 1.59 -2.70 -1.39
CA SER A 270 2.97 -2.63 -1.86
C SER A 270 3.99 -2.91 -0.76
N ASP A 271 3.69 -2.45 0.45
CA ASP A 271 4.64 -2.30 1.56
C ASP A 271 5.79 -1.31 1.26
N TRP A 272 5.59 -0.43 0.26
CA TRP A 272 6.57 0.62 -0.02
C TRP A 272 6.79 1.50 1.22
N PRO A 273 8.01 1.88 1.56
CA PRO A 273 9.29 1.76 0.85
C PRO A 273 10.10 0.51 1.24
N HIS A 274 9.45 -0.61 1.58
CA HIS A 274 10.06 -1.89 1.92
C HIS A 274 11.10 -1.75 3.04
N PRO A 275 10.69 -1.33 4.24
CA PRO A 275 11.63 -0.95 5.28
C PRO A 275 12.48 -2.11 5.81
N GLY A 276 12.00 -3.37 5.66
CA GLY A 276 12.73 -4.58 5.98
C GLY A 276 13.89 -4.87 5.02
N GLU A 277 13.76 -4.45 3.76
CA GLU A 277 14.75 -4.65 2.72
C GLU A 277 15.72 -3.46 2.67
N ARG A 278 16.89 -3.60 3.33
CA ARG A 278 17.81 -2.47 3.45
C ARG A 278 18.57 -2.16 2.15
N GLU A 279 19.09 -3.18 1.48
CA GLU A 279 19.99 -3.04 0.34
C GLU A 279 19.33 -3.38 -1.00
N ASN A 280 18.49 -4.40 -1.03
CA ASN A 280 17.91 -4.94 -2.26
C ASN A 280 16.41 -4.66 -2.30
N LYS A 281 16.04 -3.41 -2.57
CA LYS A 281 14.63 -3.04 -2.71
C LYS A 281 13.98 -3.84 -3.82
N PRO A 282 12.78 -4.39 -3.59
CA PRO A 282 12.05 -5.09 -4.66
C PRO A 282 11.60 -4.12 -5.75
N ASP A 283 11.20 -4.68 -6.89
CA ASP A 283 10.51 -3.95 -7.94
C ASP A 283 9.00 -4.01 -7.71
N ASP A 284 8.38 -2.86 -7.41
CA ASP A 284 6.94 -2.79 -7.16
C ASP A 284 6.09 -3.18 -8.37
N ALA A 285 6.60 -3.01 -9.59
CA ALA A 285 5.90 -3.49 -10.77
C ALA A 285 5.86 -5.04 -10.79
N VAL A 286 6.94 -5.68 -10.42
CA VAL A 286 6.99 -7.15 -10.27
C VAL A 286 6.06 -7.61 -9.14
N LEU A 287 6.09 -6.93 -7.99
CA LEU A 287 5.21 -7.28 -6.86
C LEU A 287 3.73 -7.10 -7.22
N PHE A 288 3.38 -6.09 -8.01
CA PHE A 288 2.02 -5.89 -8.48
C PHE A 288 1.60 -6.95 -9.51
N ASP A 289 2.53 -7.31 -10.42
CA ASP A 289 2.31 -8.33 -11.44
C ASP A 289 2.08 -9.74 -10.86
N LEU A 290 2.57 -10.03 -9.64
CA LEU A 290 2.27 -11.29 -8.95
C LEU A 290 0.76 -11.56 -8.82
N LEU A 291 -0.07 -10.52 -8.80
CA LEU A 291 -1.53 -10.67 -8.81
C LEU A 291 -2.06 -11.39 -10.07
N LEU A 292 -1.34 -11.35 -11.20
CA LEU A 292 -1.70 -12.12 -12.39
C LEU A 292 -1.62 -13.64 -12.15
N GLU A 293 -0.68 -14.05 -11.29
CA GLU A 293 -0.48 -15.46 -10.92
C GLU A 293 -1.32 -15.85 -9.69
N TRP A 294 -1.41 -14.93 -8.70
CA TRP A 294 -2.15 -15.19 -7.47
C TRP A 294 -3.65 -15.30 -7.69
N ALA A 295 -4.19 -14.44 -8.56
CA ALA A 295 -5.61 -14.35 -8.88
C ALA A 295 -5.79 -14.24 -10.41
N PRO A 296 -5.71 -15.33 -11.18
CA PRO A 296 -5.81 -15.31 -12.64
C PRO A 296 -7.14 -14.77 -13.15
N ASP A 297 -8.23 -14.91 -12.38
CA ASP A 297 -9.53 -14.35 -12.70
C ASP A 297 -9.55 -12.83 -12.48
N GLU A 298 -9.91 -12.08 -13.51
CA GLU A 298 -9.96 -10.61 -13.47
C GLU A 298 -11.00 -10.09 -12.44
N ALA A 299 -12.14 -10.76 -12.30
CA ALA A 299 -13.15 -10.36 -11.34
C ALA A 299 -12.67 -10.54 -9.90
N VAL A 300 -11.87 -11.57 -9.63
CA VAL A 300 -11.22 -11.78 -8.34
C VAL A 300 -10.17 -10.71 -8.08
N ARG A 301 -9.33 -10.36 -9.05
CA ARG A 301 -8.38 -9.25 -8.93
C ARG A 301 -9.08 -7.91 -8.67
N TYR A 302 -10.16 -7.63 -9.40
CA TYR A 302 -10.97 -6.43 -9.18
C TYR A 302 -11.49 -6.37 -7.74
N ARG A 303 -12.04 -7.48 -7.25
CA ARG A 303 -12.50 -7.58 -5.85
C ARG A 303 -11.38 -7.27 -4.86
N ILE A 304 -10.19 -7.88 -5.02
CA ILE A 304 -9.04 -7.68 -4.13
C ILE A 304 -8.54 -6.24 -4.17
N LEU A 305 -8.54 -5.61 -5.34
CA LEU A 305 -7.98 -4.27 -5.52
C LEU A 305 -8.98 -3.14 -5.28
N VAL A 306 -10.29 -3.38 -5.40
CA VAL A 306 -11.31 -2.32 -5.39
C VAL A 306 -12.40 -2.55 -4.35
N ASP A 307 -13.13 -3.68 -4.43
CA ASP A 307 -14.32 -3.89 -3.60
C ASP A 307 -13.96 -4.16 -2.15
N ASN A 308 -13.03 -5.06 -1.93
CA ASN A 308 -12.55 -5.42 -0.59
C ASN A 308 -11.95 -4.23 0.16
N PRO A 309 -11.05 -3.43 -0.44
CA PRO A 309 -10.57 -2.19 0.19
C PRO A 309 -11.71 -1.21 0.50
N ALA A 310 -12.71 -1.10 -0.37
CA ALA A 310 -13.85 -0.23 -0.13
C ALA A 310 -14.64 -0.64 1.12
N ILE A 311 -14.78 -1.95 1.35
CA ILE A 311 -15.45 -2.51 2.52
C ILE A 311 -14.58 -2.33 3.78
N LEU A 312 -13.32 -2.78 3.72
CA LEU A 312 -12.44 -2.84 4.89
C LEU A 312 -12.06 -1.45 5.42
N TYR A 313 -11.86 -0.49 4.52
CA TYR A 313 -11.41 0.87 4.86
C TYR A 313 -12.49 1.94 4.69
N ASP A 314 -13.75 1.55 4.51
CA ASP A 314 -14.89 2.46 4.42
C ASP A 314 -14.66 3.57 3.38
N TYR A 315 -14.30 3.18 2.16
CA TYR A 315 -14.33 4.11 1.05
C TYR A 315 -15.76 4.25 0.51
N PRO A 316 -16.14 5.44 0.04
CA PRO A 316 -17.45 5.61 -0.59
C PRO A 316 -17.65 4.57 -1.70
N LYS A 317 -18.79 3.86 -1.62
CA LYS A 317 -19.23 3.01 -2.73
C LYS A 317 -19.37 3.89 -3.97
N SER A 318 -18.95 3.36 -5.10
CA SER A 318 -19.16 4.04 -6.37
C SER A 318 -20.65 4.13 -6.63
N ALA A 319 -21.13 5.34 -6.88
CA ALA A 319 -22.42 5.51 -7.53
C ALA A 319 -22.32 4.97 -8.96
#